data_22b83c74a17addd476d313adee753a62
#
_entry.id   22b83c74a17addd476d313adee753a62
#
_cell.length_a   1.000
_cell.length_b   1.000
_cell.length_c   1.000
_cell.angle_alpha   90.00
_cell.angle_beta   90.00
_cell.angle_gamma   90.00
#
_symmetry.space_group_name_H-M   'P 1'
#
loop_
_entity.id
_entity.type
_entity.pdbx_description
1 polymer ?
#
loop_
_entity_poly.entity_id
_entity_poly.type
_entity_poly.pdbx_seq_one_letter_code
_entity_poly.pdbx_strand_id
1 'polypeptide(L)'
;MPQAMASQSSKKSPQHPLKNPAKNLADASSSELHDQPPSAWLMALEFRAFWEFGALLPAWPVLTRAPNGDGHSVMVFPGLSANDASTVPLRYYLQSLGYRPWGWEQGFNFGPRAGVLDEAKDHLARTFESTGRKVSLIGWSLGGVYARELAKEFPHMVRSVITLGTPFAGSHKSTNAWRVYQLTSGRNIERETEQYDLPAAPPVPTTSIYSRTDGVVAWQASLQAKSKTNPQTENIEVIASHIGLGLNPSAWWAVADRLAQAEGDWTPFAKGDKGRLHGLIYPSKT
;
A
#
# COMPACT_ATOMS: atom_id res chain seq x y z
N MET A 1 53.16 -63.55 -8.95
CA MET A 1 53.44 -62.08 -8.91
C MET A 1 53.18 -61.53 -10.31
N PRO A 2 52.24 -60.61 -10.46
CA PRO A 2 52.50 -59.35 -11.15
C PRO A 2 51.92 -58.14 -10.41
N GLN A 3 52.61 -57.01 -10.63
CA GLN A 3 52.38 -55.71 -9.99
C GLN A 3 51.14 -55.02 -10.52
N ALA A 4 50.38 -54.39 -9.61
CA ALA A 4 49.26 -53.50 -9.92
C ALA A 4 49.78 -52.09 -10.28
N MET A 5 49.40 -51.56 -11.46
CA MET A 5 49.55 -50.17 -11.88
C MET A 5 48.43 -49.32 -11.29
N ALA A 6 48.77 -48.31 -10.48
CA ALA A 6 47.86 -47.33 -9.95
C ALA A 6 47.54 -46.25 -11.02
N SER A 7 46.29 -46.14 -11.39
CA SER A 7 45.75 -45.07 -12.24
C SER A 7 45.49 -43.81 -11.38
N GLN A 8 46.21 -42.71 -11.68
CA GLN A 8 45.95 -41.39 -11.09
C GLN A 8 44.75 -40.71 -11.78
N SER A 9 43.65 -40.58 -11.04
CA SER A 9 42.50 -39.81 -11.47
C SER A 9 42.72 -38.32 -11.14
N SER A 10 42.86 -37.52 -12.18
CA SER A 10 42.92 -36.05 -12.10
C SER A 10 41.54 -35.49 -11.73
N LYS A 11 41.36 -34.99 -10.49
CA LYS A 11 40.20 -34.21 -10.05
C LYS A 11 40.28 -32.80 -10.63
N LYS A 12 39.45 -32.49 -11.62
CA LYS A 12 39.16 -31.09 -12.03
C LYS A 12 38.39 -30.40 -10.94
N SER A 13 38.95 -29.32 -10.38
CA SER A 13 38.23 -28.38 -9.49
C SER A 13 37.13 -27.65 -10.24
N PRO A 14 35.96 -27.43 -9.62
CA PRO A 14 34.89 -26.63 -10.24
C PRO A 14 35.33 -25.16 -10.29
N GLN A 15 35.39 -24.63 -11.52
CA GLN A 15 35.56 -23.19 -11.73
C GLN A 15 34.27 -22.45 -11.30
N HIS A 16 34.34 -21.65 -10.25
CA HIS A 16 33.32 -20.68 -9.90
C HIS A 16 33.22 -19.62 -11.01
N PRO A 17 32.02 -19.31 -11.55
CA PRO A 17 31.87 -18.22 -12.50
C PRO A 17 32.22 -16.90 -11.80
N LEU A 18 33.16 -16.15 -12.36
CA LEU A 18 33.53 -14.82 -11.91
C LEU A 18 32.31 -13.90 -12.00
N LYS A 19 31.78 -13.49 -10.84
CA LYS A 19 30.70 -12.50 -10.75
C LYS A 19 31.22 -11.18 -11.36
N ASN A 20 30.52 -10.68 -12.36
CA ASN A 20 30.85 -9.45 -13.07
C ASN A 20 30.72 -8.25 -12.11
N PRO A 21 31.80 -7.56 -11.71
CA PRO A 21 31.77 -6.49 -10.71
C PRO A 21 30.94 -5.26 -11.14
N ALA A 22 30.81 -5.03 -12.45
CA ALA A 22 29.99 -3.92 -12.97
C ALA A 22 28.50 -4.14 -12.77
N LYS A 23 28.02 -5.40 -12.82
CA LYS A 23 26.61 -5.72 -12.56
C LYS A 23 26.27 -5.57 -11.08
N ASN A 24 27.18 -5.97 -10.19
CA ASN A 24 27.01 -5.80 -8.74
C ASN A 24 27.01 -4.32 -8.32
N LEU A 25 27.76 -3.44 -8.98
CA LEU A 25 27.75 -1.99 -8.71
C LEU A 25 26.46 -1.32 -9.21
N ALA A 26 25.92 -1.73 -10.35
CA ALA A 26 24.65 -1.21 -10.86
C ALA A 26 23.45 -1.67 -10.01
N ASP A 27 23.45 -2.93 -9.56
CA ASP A 27 22.43 -3.48 -8.70
C ASP A 27 22.50 -2.87 -7.27
N ALA A 28 23.70 -2.60 -6.74
CA ALA A 28 23.89 -1.93 -5.46
C ALA A 28 23.47 -0.46 -5.51
N SER A 29 23.79 0.28 -6.58
CA SER A 29 23.37 1.68 -6.73
C SER A 29 21.85 1.82 -6.88
N SER A 30 21.19 0.89 -7.54
CA SER A 30 19.74 0.88 -7.66
C SER A 30 19.04 0.55 -6.32
N SER A 31 19.59 -0.37 -5.53
CA SER A 31 19.05 -0.71 -4.20
C SER A 31 19.25 0.44 -3.20
N GLU A 32 20.37 1.16 -3.25
CA GLU A 32 20.63 2.31 -2.37
C GLU A 32 19.70 3.51 -2.69
N LEU A 33 19.36 3.73 -3.98
CA LEU A 33 18.39 4.76 -4.38
C LEU A 33 16.97 4.47 -3.90
N HIS A 34 16.61 3.20 -3.70
CA HIS A 34 15.31 2.80 -3.18
C HIS A 34 15.17 2.95 -1.66
N ASP A 35 16.27 3.16 -0.95
CA ASP A 35 16.33 3.18 0.51
C ASP A 35 16.45 4.58 1.10
N GLN A 36 16.35 5.64 0.28
CA GLN A 36 16.44 7.02 0.76
C GLN A 36 15.03 7.61 0.99
N PRO A 37 14.83 8.35 2.10
CA PRO A 37 13.61 9.09 2.32
C PRO A 37 13.44 10.22 1.28
N PRO A 38 12.20 10.69 1.04
CA PRO A 38 11.95 11.84 0.19
C PRO A 38 12.75 13.07 0.63
N SER A 39 13.08 13.92 -0.35
CA SER A 39 13.86 15.13 -0.10
C SER A 39 13.12 16.12 0.83
N ALA A 40 13.90 16.97 1.53
CA ALA A 40 13.33 18.02 2.38
C ALA A 40 12.39 18.97 1.60
N TRP A 41 12.65 19.18 0.29
CA TRP A 41 11.77 19.96 -0.57
C TRP A 41 10.41 19.31 -0.76
N LEU A 42 10.35 18.00 -1.01
CA LEU A 42 9.07 17.27 -1.10
C LEU A 42 8.33 17.30 0.24
N MET A 43 9.05 17.18 1.36
CA MET A 43 8.47 17.34 2.70
C MET A 43 7.85 18.74 2.88
N ALA A 44 8.53 19.80 2.45
CA ALA A 44 7.98 21.15 2.50
C ALA A 44 6.73 21.31 1.61
N LEU A 45 6.65 20.56 0.52
CA LEU A 45 5.48 20.57 -0.37
C LEU A 45 4.26 19.82 0.19
N GLU A 46 4.36 19.16 1.35
CA GLU A 46 3.20 18.52 2.00
C GLU A 46 2.10 19.54 2.38
N PHE A 47 2.45 20.84 2.57
CA PHE A 47 1.46 21.91 2.79
C PHE A 47 0.43 22.04 1.65
N ARG A 48 0.71 21.54 0.45
CA ARG A 48 -0.25 21.53 -0.65
C ARG A 48 -1.48 20.64 -0.38
N ALA A 49 -1.44 19.77 0.64
CA ALA A 49 -2.59 18.99 1.07
C ALA A 49 -3.84 19.85 1.33
N PHE A 50 -3.68 21.10 1.77
CA PHE A 50 -4.79 22.05 1.92
C PHE A 50 -5.47 22.37 0.60
N TRP A 51 -4.69 22.54 -0.47
CA TRP A 51 -5.22 22.78 -1.80
C TRP A 51 -5.84 21.52 -2.41
N GLU A 52 -5.26 20.35 -2.13
CA GLU A 52 -5.81 19.06 -2.56
C GLU A 52 -7.18 18.82 -1.90
N PHE A 53 -7.30 19.11 -0.60
CA PHE A 53 -8.59 19.07 0.10
C PHE A 53 -9.58 20.09 -0.47
N GLY A 54 -9.14 21.32 -0.74
CA GLY A 54 -9.97 22.35 -1.38
C GLY A 54 -10.46 21.95 -2.78
N ALA A 55 -9.67 21.17 -3.52
CA ALA A 55 -10.02 20.68 -4.84
C ALA A 55 -11.18 19.65 -4.84
N LEU A 56 -11.51 19.07 -3.69
CA LEU A 56 -12.68 18.17 -3.57
C LEU A 56 -13.99 18.91 -3.88
N LEU A 57 -14.12 20.19 -3.50
CA LEU A 57 -15.34 20.96 -3.76
C LEU A 57 -15.66 21.07 -5.26
N PRO A 58 -14.76 21.62 -6.12
CA PRO A 58 -15.01 21.68 -7.56
C PRO A 58 -15.03 20.31 -8.23
N ALA A 59 -14.34 19.28 -7.68
CA ALA A 59 -14.33 17.93 -8.21
C ALA A 59 -15.59 17.12 -7.82
N TRP A 60 -16.36 17.56 -6.84
CA TRP A 60 -17.49 16.81 -6.30
C TRP A 60 -18.50 16.35 -7.37
N PRO A 61 -18.92 17.20 -8.36
CA PRO A 61 -19.83 16.77 -9.42
C PRO A 61 -19.29 15.64 -10.31
N VAL A 62 -17.96 15.53 -10.40
CA VAL A 62 -17.29 14.43 -11.11
C VAL A 62 -17.23 13.20 -10.22
N LEU A 63 -16.84 13.36 -8.96
CA LEU A 63 -16.72 12.29 -7.98
C LEU A 63 -18.05 11.56 -7.75
N THR A 64 -19.17 12.27 -7.76
CA THR A 64 -20.51 11.65 -7.64
C THR A 64 -20.94 10.84 -8.86
N ARG A 65 -20.19 10.91 -9.96
CA ARG A 65 -20.39 10.05 -11.16
C ARG A 65 -19.52 8.80 -11.15
N ALA A 66 -18.70 8.60 -10.11
CA ALA A 66 -17.97 7.36 -9.94
C ALA A 66 -18.94 6.18 -9.80
N PRO A 67 -18.50 4.95 -10.12
CA PRO A 67 -19.35 3.79 -10.00
C PRO A 67 -19.95 3.64 -8.59
N ASN A 68 -21.23 3.35 -8.51
CA ASN A 68 -21.92 3.15 -7.24
C ASN A 68 -21.49 1.84 -6.57
N GLY A 69 -21.51 1.85 -5.24
CA GLY A 69 -21.30 0.67 -4.42
C GLY A 69 -22.50 -0.28 -4.41
N ASP A 70 -22.23 -1.51 -4.03
CA ASP A 70 -23.20 -2.59 -3.86
C ASP A 70 -23.65 -2.77 -2.39
N GLY A 71 -23.37 -1.79 -1.53
CA GLY A 71 -23.75 -1.79 -0.11
C GLY A 71 -22.82 -2.61 0.80
N HIS A 72 -21.67 -3.13 0.31
CA HIS A 72 -20.75 -3.85 1.19
C HIS A 72 -20.01 -2.92 2.16
N SER A 73 -19.51 -3.50 3.25
CA SER A 73 -18.76 -2.77 4.28
C SER A 73 -17.35 -2.43 3.82
N VAL A 74 -16.89 -1.22 4.16
CA VAL A 74 -15.54 -0.74 3.88
C VAL A 74 -14.93 -0.21 5.18
N MET A 75 -13.84 -0.80 5.66
CA MET A 75 -13.10 -0.29 6.82
C MET A 75 -11.96 0.62 6.36
N VAL A 76 -11.82 1.79 7.01
CA VAL A 76 -10.80 2.79 6.65
C VAL A 76 -9.87 3.02 7.83
N PHE A 77 -8.59 2.70 7.64
CA PHE A 77 -7.53 2.80 8.65
C PHE A 77 -6.74 4.09 8.49
N PRO A 78 -6.62 4.93 9.54
CA PRO A 78 -5.89 6.19 9.50
C PRO A 78 -4.37 5.97 9.51
N GLY A 79 -3.63 6.98 9.03
CA GLY A 79 -2.18 7.02 9.09
C GLY A 79 -1.63 7.20 10.52
N LEU A 80 -0.29 7.20 10.62
CA LEU A 80 0.41 7.48 11.88
C LEU A 80 0.01 8.84 12.45
N SER A 81 -0.18 8.93 13.77
CA SER A 81 -0.60 10.12 14.50
C SER A 81 -1.94 10.71 14.05
N ALA A 82 -2.73 9.98 13.25
CA ALA A 82 -4.08 10.34 12.86
C ALA A 82 -5.12 9.46 13.58
N ASN A 83 -6.37 9.85 13.50
CA ASN A 83 -7.51 9.11 14.05
C ASN A 83 -8.66 9.10 13.02
N ASP A 84 -9.81 8.58 13.41
CA ASP A 84 -11.00 8.50 12.56
C ASP A 84 -11.46 9.83 11.96
N ALA A 85 -11.19 10.97 12.61
CA ALA A 85 -11.53 12.28 12.07
C ALA A 85 -10.82 12.56 10.74
N SER A 86 -9.59 12.07 10.57
CA SER A 86 -8.81 12.22 9.32
C SER A 86 -9.44 11.48 8.14
N THR A 87 -10.19 10.43 8.39
CA THR A 87 -10.82 9.58 7.36
C THR A 87 -12.30 9.91 7.12
N VAL A 88 -12.90 10.79 7.94
CA VAL A 88 -14.31 11.19 7.79
C VAL A 88 -14.65 11.66 6.38
N PRO A 89 -13.87 12.53 5.72
CA PRO A 89 -14.22 13.00 4.39
C PRO A 89 -14.30 11.86 3.35
N LEU A 90 -13.33 10.94 3.37
CA LEU A 90 -13.34 9.77 2.48
C LEU A 90 -14.51 8.84 2.82
N ARG A 91 -14.77 8.58 4.09
CA ARG A 91 -15.90 7.74 4.51
C ARG A 91 -17.24 8.34 4.11
N TYR A 92 -17.40 9.66 4.23
CA TYR A 92 -18.61 10.36 3.76
C TYR A 92 -18.81 10.21 2.25
N TYR A 93 -17.72 10.37 1.47
CA TYR A 93 -17.77 10.13 0.03
C TYR A 93 -18.19 8.69 -0.30
N LEU A 94 -17.59 7.70 0.33
CA LEU A 94 -17.96 6.29 0.13
C LEU A 94 -19.42 6.01 0.51
N GLN A 95 -19.89 6.61 1.58
CA GLN A 95 -21.30 6.51 1.98
C GLN A 95 -22.23 7.11 0.91
N SER A 96 -21.84 8.24 0.30
CA SER A 96 -22.62 8.87 -0.78
C SER A 96 -22.71 8.02 -2.05
N LEU A 97 -21.75 7.10 -2.26
CA LEU A 97 -21.76 6.11 -3.32
C LEU A 97 -22.49 4.81 -2.95
N GLY A 98 -23.05 4.71 -1.74
CA GLY A 98 -23.84 3.56 -1.31
C GLY A 98 -23.07 2.45 -0.59
N TYR A 99 -21.82 2.68 -0.20
CA TYR A 99 -21.07 1.76 0.68
C TYR A 99 -21.47 1.91 2.15
N ARG A 100 -21.03 0.97 3.00
CA ARG A 100 -21.13 1.05 4.48
C ARG A 100 -19.72 1.26 5.07
N PRO A 101 -19.24 2.51 5.15
CA PRO A 101 -17.89 2.79 5.65
C PRO A 101 -17.82 2.76 7.18
N TRP A 102 -16.77 2.15 7.70
CA TRP A 102 -16.41 2.07 9.11
C TRP A 102 -15.07 2.76 9.37
N GLY A 103 -14.92 3.40 10.50
CA GLY A 103 -13.62 3.84 11.00
C GLY A 103 -12.83 2.66 11.57
N TRP A 104 -11.64 2.93 12.09
CA TRP A 104 -10.86 1.91 12.78
C TRP A 104 -11.18 1.82 14.28
N GLU A 105 -11.83 2.84 14.85
CA GLU A 105 -12.44 2.91 16.18
C GLU A 105 -11.48 2.75 17.39
N GLN A 106 -10.17 2.98 17.19
CA GLN A 106 -9.15 2.83 18.23
C GLN A 106 -8.47 4.17 18.60
N GLY A 107 -9.11 5.32 18.32
CA GLY A 107 -8.56 6.64 18.62
C GLY A 107 -7.36 7.00 17.73
N PHE A 108 -6.28 7.51 18.34
CA PHE A 108 -5.08 7.88 17.59
C PHE A 108 -4.21 6.66 17.26
N ASN A 109 -3.81 6.56 16.00
CA ASN A 109 -2.87 5.55 15.53
C ASN A 109 -1.43 5.94 15.87
N PHE A 110 -0.91 5.47 16.99
CA PHE A 110 0.48 5.65 17.38
C PHE A 110 1.36 4.43 17.07
N GLY A 111 1.03 3.70 16.02
CA GLY A 111 1.79 2.55 15.55
C GLY A 111 1.37 1.21 16.15
N PRO A 112 2.07 0.13 15.79
CA PRO A 112 1.75 -1.23 16.22
C PRO A 112 2.07 -1.44 17.70
N ARG A 113 1.09 -1.17 18.56
CA ARG A 113 1.14 -1.44 19.99
C ARG A 113 0.41 -2.74 20.30
N ALA A 114 0.73 -3.36 21.43
CA ALA A 114 0.03 -4.56 21.90
C ALA A 114 -1.49 -4.31 21.91
N GLY A 115 -2.26 -5.23 21.34
CA GLY A 115 -3.70 -5.19 21.25
C GLY A 115 -4.28 -4.44 20.03
N VAL A 116 -3.51 -3.54 19.38
CA VAL A 116 -4.03 -2.76 18.25
C VAL A 116 -4.46 -3.65 17.09
N LEU A 117 -3.63 -4.64 16.73
CA LEU A 117 -3.97 -5.54 15.64
C LEU A 117 -5.09 -6.51 16.03
N ASP A 118 -5.12 -6.94 17.29
CA ASP A 118 -6.18 -7.84 17.79
C ASP A 118 -7.54 -7.14 17.80
N GLU A 119 -7.61 -5.88 18.25
CA GLU A 119 -8.84 -5.09 18.16
C GLU A 119 -9.29 -4.86 16.70
N ALA A 120 -8.33 -4.65 15.79
CA ALA A 120 -8.64 -4.52 14.37
C ALA A 120 -9.19 -5.84 13.78
N LYS A 121 -8.67 -7.00 14.22
CA LYS A 121 -9.19 -8.33 13.88
C LYS A 121 -10.61 -8.52 14.37
N ASP A 122 -10.84 -8.21 15.65
CA ASP A 122 -12.17 -8.33 16.25
C ASP A 122 -13.18 -7.41 15.56
N HIS A 123 -12.78 -6.18 15.19
CA HIS A 123 -13.64 -5.27 14.45
C HIS A 123 -13.96 -5.81 13.05
N LEU A 124 -12.98 -6.35 12.34
CA LEU A 124 -13.19 -7.01 11.04
C LEU A 124 -14.16 -8.19 11.17
N ALA A 125 -13.96 -9.05 12.17
CA ALA A 125 -14.81 -10.21 12.42
C ALA A 125 -16.27 -9.78 12.71
N ARG A 126 -16.48 -8.84 13.62
CA ARG A 126 -17.82 -8.31 13.92
C ARG A 126 -18.50 -7.70 12.70
N THR A 127 -17.74 -6.96 11.87
CA THR A 127 -18.29 -6.34 10.65
C THR A 127 -18.66 -7.39 9.61
N PHE A 128 -17.83 -8.41 9.43
CA PHE A 128 -18.12 -9.55 8.54
C PHE A 128 -19.36 -10.33 9.02
N GLU A 129 -19.43 -10.70 10.29
CA GLU A 129 -20.53 -11.44 10.87
C GLU A 129 -21.87 -10.68 10.78
N SER A 130 -21.83 -9.37 11.03
CA SER A 130 -23.05 -8.53 10.99
C SER A 130 -23.69 -8.41 9.62
N THR A 131 -22.91 -8.60 8.55
CA THR A 131 -23.39 -8.44 7.16
C THR A 131 -23.40 -9.75 6.37
N GLY A 132 -22.68 -10.79 6.81
CA GLY A 132 -22.45 -12.01 6.06
C GLY A 132 -21.69 -11.81 4.74
N ARG A 133 -21.05 -10.63 4.55
CA ARG A 133 -20.36 -10.24 3.31
C ARG A 133 -18.92 -9.83 3.62
N LYS A 134 -18.01 -10.16 2.71
CA LYS A 134 -16.60 -9.73 2.83
C LYS A 134 -16.48 -8.21 2.85
N VAL A 135 -15.50 -7.74 3.61
CA VAL A 135 -15.22 -6.33 3.89
C VAL A 135 -14.05 -5.86 3.03
N SER A 136 -14.18 -4.71 2.36
CA SER A 136 -13.04 -4.07 1.72
C SER A 136 -12.26 -3.24 2.74
N LEU A 137 -10.93 -3.28 2.67
CA LEU A 137 -10.05 -2.55 3.58
C LEU A 137 -9.33 -1.44 2.84
N ILE A 138 -9.41 -0.21 3.35
CA ILE A 138 -8.64 0.93 2.85
C ILE A 138 -7.69 1.37 3.96
N GLY A 139 -6.40 1.46 3.65
CA GLY A 139 -5.43 1.93 4.63
C GLY A 139 -4.59 3.09 4.10
N TRP A 140 -4.55 4.18 4.86
CA TRP A 140 -3.74 5.35 4.55
C TRP A 140 -2.41 5.28 5.32
N SER A 141 -1.27 5.40 4.62
CA SER A 141 0.06 5.36 5.23
C SER A 141 0.23 4.09 6.10
N LEU A 142 0.56 4.23 7.38
CA LEU A 142 0.66 3.10 8.32
C LEU A 142 -0.63 2.28 8.41
N GLY A 143 -1.79 2.89 8.24
CA GLY A 143 -3.07 2.18 8.21
C GLY A 143 -3.16 1.11 7.13
N GLY A 144 -2.44 1.31 6.02
CA GLY A 144 -2.37 0.33 4.95
C GLY A 144 -1.56 -0.92 5.33
N VAL A 145 -0.61 -0.80 6.25
CA VAL A 145 0.10 -1.98 6.79
C VAL A 145 -0.89 -2.87 7.54
N TYR A 146 -1.72 -2.30 8.42
CA TYR A 146 -2.76 -3.08 9.12
C TYR A 146 -3.75 -3.73 8.16
N ALA A 147 -4.24 -2.98 7.18
CA ALA A 147 -5.16 -3.51 6.17
C ALA A 147 -4.57 -4.70 5.41
N ARG A 148 -3.27 -4.65 5.06
CA ARG A 148 -2.57 -5.73 4.37
C ARG A 148 -2.39 -6.96 5.28
N GLU A 149 -1.96 -6.76 6.53
CA GLU A 149 -1.73 -7.88 7.45
C GLU A 149 -3.06 -8.57 7.83
N LEU A 150 -4.14 -7.82 8.06
CA LEU A 150 -5.48 -8.39 8.24
C LEU A 150 -5.92 -9.24 7.06
N ALA A 151 -5.69 -8.76 5.83
CA ALA A 151 -6.07 -9.49 4.62
C ALA A 151 -5.23 -10.76 4.39
N LYS A 152 -3.97 -10.79 4.85
CA LYS A 152 -3.13 -12.00 4.82
C LYS A 152 -3.62 -13.04 5.82
N GLU A 153 -4.00 -12.61 7.00
CA GLU A 153 -4.43 -13.50 8.08
C GLU A 153 -5.88 -13.97 7.89
N PHE A 154 -6.78 -13.10 7.40
CA PHE A 154 -8.22 -13.37 7.25
C PHE A 154 -8.74 -13.16 5.82
N PRO A 155 -8.17 -13.81 4.79
CA PRO A 155 -8.58 -13.57 3.39
C PRO A 155 -10.03 -13.97 3.09
N HIS A 156 -10.62 -14.84 3.91
CA HIS A 156 -12.02 -15.25 3.78
C HIS A 156 -13.02 -14.16 4.23
N MET A 157 -12.59 -13.20 5.05
CA MET A 157 -13.40 -12.06 5.50
C MET A 157 -13.14 -10.80 4.65
N VAL A 158 -12.03 -10.75 3.92
CA VAL A 158 -11.60 -9.56 3.16
C VAL A 158 -11.94 -9.71 1.69
N ARG A 159 -12.61 -8.69 1.12
CA ARG A 159 -12.96 -8.61 -0.30
C ARG A 159 -11.81 -8.08 -1.14
N SER A 160 -11.21 -6.97 -0.70
CA SER A 160 -10.10 -6.31 -1.38
C SER A 160 -9.32 -5.40 -0.41
N VAL A 161 -8.09 -5.06 -0.78
CA VAL A 161 -7.25 -4.10 -0.06
C VAL A 161 -6.87 -2.95 -0.98
N ILE A 162 -7.04 -1.71 -0.50
CA ILE A 162 -6.56 -0.50 -1.16
C ILE A 162 -5.65 0.24 -0.19
N THR A 163 -4.42 0.56 -0.61
CA THR A 163 -3.47 1.31 0.19
C THR A 163 -3.18 2.68 -0.41
N LEU A 164 -3.04 3.70 0.43
CA LEU A 164 -2.76 5.08 0.05
C LEU A 164 -1.41 5.51 0.64
N GLY A 165 -0.34 5.57 -0.16
CA GLY A 165 1.00 5.96 0.27
C GLY A 165 1.57 5.08 1.40
N THR A 166 1.35 3.79 1.36
CA THR A 166 1.73 2.85 2.43
C THR A 166 3.12 2.29 2.22
N PRO A 167 4.05 2.42 3.19
CA PRO A 167 5.41 1.90 3.08
C PRO A 167 5.47 0.40 3.45
N PHE A 168 5.14 -0.48 2.52
CA PHE A 168 5.22 -1.93 2.71
C PHE A 168 6.35 -2.61 1.92
N ALA A 169 6.93 -1.91 0.94
CA ALA A 169 8.07 -2.37 0.16
C ALA A 169 9.28 -1.47 0.44
N GLY A 170 10.44 -2.04 0.64
CA GLY A 170 11.65 -1.28 0.97
C GLY A 170 11.99 -1.31 2.46
N SER A 171 13.08 -0.64 2.85
CA SER A 171 13.52 -0.56 4.23
C SER A 171 12.84 0.58 4.98
N HIS A 172 12.94 0.56 6.30
CA HIS A 172 12.44 1.64 7.16
C HIS A 172 13.08 3.01 6.87
N LYS A 173 14.25 3.02 6.19
CA LYS A 173 14.93 4.24 5.76
C LYS A 173 14.23 4.97 4.62
N SER A 174 13.35 4.29 3.89
CA SER A 174 12.59 4.85 2.76
C SER A 174 11.45 5.79 3.17
N THR A 175 11.28 6.09 4.46
CA THR A 175 10.22 6.99 4.95
C THR A 175 10.75 7.97 5.99
N ASN A 176 10.28 9.21 5.93
CA ASN A 176 10.50 10.21 6.99
C ASN A 176 9.61 9.94 8.22
N ALA A 177 8.56 9.14 8.09
CA ALA A 177 7.62 8.84 9.17
C ALA A 177 8.26 8.05 10.33
N TRP A 178 9.34 7.27 10.09
CA TRP A 178 10.03 6.54 11.14
C TRP A 178 10.61 7.47 12.22
N ARG A 179 11.10 8.67 11.84
CA ARG A 179 11.61 9.68 12.78
C ARG A 179 10.48 10.20 13.67
N VAL A 180 9.32 10.46 13.07
CA VAL A 180 8.12 10.88 13.80
C VAL A 180 7.67 9.77 14.74
N TYR A 181 7.65 8.52 14.26
CA TYR A 181 7.30 7.37 15.09
C TYR A 181 8.24 7.19 16.29
N GLN A 182 9.55 7.23 16.08
CA GLN A 182 10.51 7.13 17.18
C GLN A 182 10.38 8.27 18.19
N LEU A 183 10.16 9.50 17.73
CA LEU A 183 9.98 10.66 18.60
C LEU A 183 8.68 10.59 19.41
N THR A 184 7.60 10.04 18.84
CA THR A 184 6.28 10.01 19.49
C THR A 184 6.05 8.76 20.32
N SER A 185 6.61 7.62 19.95
CA SER A 185 6.40 6.33 20.62
C SER A 185 7.57 5.88 21.49
N GLY A 186 8.77 6.41 21.25
CA GLY A 186 10.01 5.93 21.89
C GLY A 186 10.38 4.49 21.52
N ARG A 187 9.72 3.90 20.52
CA ARG A 187 9.85 2.49 20.11
C ARG A 187 10.55 2.36 18.77
N ASN A 188 11.13 1.18 18.51
CA ASN A 188 11.74 0.85 17.23
C ASN A 188 10.74 0.05 16.37
N ILE A 189 10.25 0.66 15.30
CA ILE A 189 9.30 0.06 14.36
C ILE A 189 9.89 -1.20 13.68
N GLU A 190 11.21 -1.28 13.51
CA GLU A 190 11.89 -2.43 12.91
C GLU A 190 11.59 -3.71 13.70
N ARG A 191 11.78 -3.66 15.02
CA ARG A 191 11.53 -4.82 15.91
C ARG A 191 10.07 -5.24 15.93
N GLU A 192 9.15 -4.26 15.81
CA GLU A 192 7.71 -4.51 15.85
C GLU A 192 7.18 -5.10 14.55
N THR A 193 7.89 -4.89 13.43
CA THR A 193 7.49 -5.37 12.11
C THR A 193 8.32 -6.54 11.58
N GLU A 194 9.41 -6.93 12.24
CA GLU A 194 10.28 -8.05 11.83
C GLU A 194 9.54 -9.38 11.61
N GLN A 195 8.46 -9.60 12.32
CA GLN A 195 7.66 -10.83 12.22
C GLN A 195 6.75 -10.88 10.99
N TYR A 196 6.61 -9.75 10.26
CA TYR A 196 5.70 -9.64 9.12
C TYR A 196 6.48 -9.56 7.81
N ASP A 197 6.06 -10.33 6.80
CA ASP A 197 6.53 -10.16 5.43
C ASP A 197 5.72 -9.04 4.75
N LEU A 198 6.05 -7.78 5.09
CA LEU A 198 5.30 -6.61 4.62
C LEU A 198 5.23 -6.52 3.09
N PRO A 199 6.30 -6.82 2.30
CA PRO A 199 6.24 -6.79 0.85
C PRO A 199 5.31 -7.84 0.22
N ALA A 200 5.06 -8.95 0.90
CA ALA A 200 4.20 -10.01 0.36
C ALA A 200 2.78 -9.48 0.08
N ALA A 201 2.28 -9.77 -1.11
CA ALA A 201 0.92 -9.39 -1.48
C ALA A 201 -0.12 -10.16 -0.67
N PRO A 202 -1.16 -9.51 -0.12
CA PRO A 202 -2.31 -10.23 0.39
C PRO A 202 -2.93 -11.14 -0.67
N PRO A 203 -3.52 -12.30 -0.31
CA PRO A 203 -4.11 -13.24 -1.26
C PRO A 203 -5.52 -12.82 -1.75
N VAL A 204 -5.78 -11.53 -1.80
CA VAL A 204 -7.03 -10.89 -2.27
C VAL A 204 -6.69 -9.75 -3.24
N PRO A 205 -7.64 -9.28 -4.07
CA PRO A 205 -7.42 -8.13 -4.94
C PRO A 205 -6.81 -6.95 -4.16
N THR A 206 -5.64 -6.48 -4.61
CA THR A 206 -4.85 -5.49 -3.88
C THR A 206 -4.41 -4.36 -4.81
N THR A 207 -4.78 -3.14 -4.47
CA THR A 207 -4.41 -1.91 -5.20
C THR A 207 -3.56 -1.02 -4.31
N SER A 208 -2.38 -0.62 -4.78
CA SER A 208 -1.57 0.41 -4.16
C SER A 208 -1.71 1.72 -4.92
N ILE A 209 -2.23 2.76 -4.27
CA ILE A 209 -2.29 4.13 -4.79
C ILE A 209 -1.12 4.90 -4.18
N TYR A 210 -0.27 5.45 -5.05
CA TYR A 210 0.95 6.12 -4.63
C TYR A 210 1.19 7.41 -5.41
N SER A 211 2.11 8.25 -4.93
CA SER A 211 2.51 9.48 -5.61
C SER A 211 4.03 9.61 -5.62
N ARG A 212 4.60 9.95 -6.79
CA ARG A 212 6.03 10.28 -6.90
C ARG A 212 6.39 11.59 -6.21
N THR A 213 5.39 12.38 -5.86
CA THR A 213 5.55 13.65 -5.17
C THR A 213 5.16 13.58 -3.69
N ASP A 214 5.05 12.39 -3.13
CA ASP A 214 4.91 12.12 -1.70
C ASP A 214 6.19 12.58 -0.98
N GLY A 215 6.05 13.45 0.02
CA GLY A 215 7.17 14.02 0.78
C GLY A 215 7.47 13.25 2.07
N VAL A 216 6.68 12.25 2.43
CA VAL A 216 6.83 11.47 3.66
C VAL A 216 7.34 10.06 3.39
N VAL A 217 6.73 9.37 2.43
CA VAL A 217 7.08 8.00 2.03
C VAL A 217 7.68 8.02 0.64
N ALA A 218 8.86 7.44 0.48
CA ALA A 218 9.42 7.22 -0.85
C ALA A 218 8.44 6.35 -1.66
N TRP A 219 8.04 6.84 -2.83
CA TRP A 219 7.01 6.18 -3.64
C TRP A 219 7.32 4.72 -3.98
N GLN A 220 8.61 4.38 -4.10
CA GLN A 220 9.07 3.01 -4.34
C GLN A 220 8.68 2.06 -3.21
N ALA A 221 8.64 2.58 -1.97
CA ALA A 221 8.22 1.80 -0.80
C ALA A 221 6.71 1.47 -0.79
N SER A 222 5.94 2.12 -1.65
CA SER A 222 4.50 1.86 -1.83
C SER A 222 4.19 1.00 -3.06
N LEU A 223 5.20 0.48 -3.78
CA LEU A 223 4.96 -0.32 -4.97
C LEU A 223 4.81 -1.80 -4.64
N GLN A 224 3.68 -2.37 -5.03
CA GLN A 224 3.49 -3.80 -5.02
C GLN A 224 4.23 -4.43 -6.21
N ALA A 225 5.22 -5.25 -5.91
CA ALA A 225 5.87 -6.07 -6.92
C ALA A 225 4.89 -7.10 -7.49
N LYS A 226 5.08 -7.48 -8.76
CA LYS A 226 4.27 -8.56 -9.37
C LYS A 226 4.40 -9.83 -8.54
N SER A 227 3.28 -10.33 -8.08
CA SER A 227 3.22 -11.55 -7.29
C SER A 227 2.83 -12.74 -8.17
N LYS A 228 3.54 -13.86 -8.01
CA LYS A 228 3.17 -15.12 -8.67
C LYS A 228 1.98 -15.78 -7.99
N THR A 229 1.80 -15.54 -6.70
CA THR A 229 0.72 -16.12 -5.88
C THR A 229 -0.57 -15.31 -5.93
N ASN A 230 -0.47 -14.01 -6.21
CA ASN A 230 -1.64 -13.16 -6.43
C ASN A 230 -1.44 -12.26 -7.67
N PRO A 231 -1.99 -12.62 -8.84
CA PRO A 231 -1.93 -11.78 -10.03
C PRO A 231 -2.88 -10.57 -9.98
N GLN A 232 -3.80 -10.53 -9.01
CA GLN A 232 -4.80 -9.45 -8.84
C GLN A 232 -4.22 -8.28 -8.03
N THR A 233 -3.02 -7.84 -8.42
CA THR A 233 -2.33 -6.71 -7.79
C THR A 233 -2.01 -5.64 -8.82
N GLU A 234 -2.13 -4.37 -8.41
CA GLU A 234 -1.79 -3.23 -9.25
C GLU A 234 -1.27 -2.04 -8.46
N ASN A 235 -0.62 -1.12 -9.17
CA ASN A 235 -0.15 0.15 -8.65
C ASN A 235 -0.78 1.28 -9.47
N ILE A 236 -1.41 2.24 -8.81
CA ILE A 236 -2.03 3.42 -9.44
C ILE A 236 -1.26 4.66 -9.00
N GLU A 237 -0.65 5.36 -9.94
CA GLU A 237 0.01 6.63 -9.68
C GLU A 237 -1.00 7.77 -9.74
N VAL A 238 -0.93 8.65 -8.73
CA VAL A 238 -1.66 9.93 -8.69
C VAL A 238 -0.69 11.06 -8.35
N ILE A 239 -1.04 12.29 -8.68
CA ILE A 239 -0.28 13.47 -8.27
C ILE A 239 -0.89 13.97 -6.97
N ALA A 240 -0.21 13.71 -5.85
CA ALA A 240 -0.67 14.07 -4.51
C ALA A 240 0.50 14.25 -3.55
N SER A 241 0.30 15.02 -2.48
CA SER A 241 1.13 14.96 -1.28
C SER A 241 0.80 13.70 -0.47
N HIS A 242 1.64 13.30 0.48
CA HIS A 242 1.36 12.17 1.36
C HIS A 242 0.09 12.39 2.20
N ILE A 243 0.02 13.57 2.82
CA ILE A 243 -1.16 14.00 3.61
C ILE A 243 -2.38 14.14 2.67
N GLY A 244 -2.16 14.59 1.44
CA GLY A 244 -3.22 14.76 0.45
C GLY A 244 -3.78 13.45 -0.10
N LEU A 245 -3.03 12.36 -0.13
CA LEU A 245 -3.51 11.09 -0.72
C LEU A 245 -4.88 10.65 -0.18
N GLY A 246 -5.13 10.86 1.11
CA GLY A 246 -6.43 10.59 1.72
C GLY A 246 -7.53 11.62 1.37
N LEU A 247 -7.18 12.74 0.72
CA LEU A 247 -8.04 13.90 0.44
C LEU A 247 -8.01 14.33 -1.03
N ASN A 248 -7.37 13.55 -1.90
CA ASN A 248 -7.16 13.87 -3.31
C ASN A 248 -8.29 13.33 -4.18
N PRO A 249 -8.91 14.17 -5.05
CA PRO A 249 -10.00 13.72 -5.91
C PRO A 249 -9.64 12.55 -6.83
N SER A 250 -8.41 12.52 -7.36
CA SER A 250 -7.96 11.43 -8.23
C SER A 250 -7.81 10.12 -7.47
N ALA A 251 -7.28 10.18 -6.24
CA ALA A 251 -7.19 9.01 -5.37
C ALA A 251 -8.60 8.49 -5.01
N TRP A 252 -9.55 9.38 -4.71
CA TRP A 252 -10.93 9.00 -4.40
C TRP A 252 -11.64 8.36 -5.57
N TRP A 253 -11.46 8.89 -6.78
CA TRP A 253 -12.00 8.26 -7.98
C TRP A 253 -11.44 6.85 -8.18
N ALA A 254 -10.12 6.68 -8.04
CA ALA A 254 -9.48 5.37 -8.14
C ALA A 254 -10.00 4.40 -7.08
N VAL A 255 -10.16 4.85 -5.82
CA VAL A 255 -10.77 4.07 -4.74
C VAL A 255 -12.18 3.62 -5.12
N ALA A 256 -13.03 4.52 -5.60
CA ALA A 256 -14.40 4.19 -5.99
C ALA A 256 -14.46 3.18 -7.15
N ASP A 257 -13.63 3.36 -8.17
CA ASP A 257 -13.52 2.43 -9.31
C ASP A 257 -13.10 1.02 -8.84
N ARG A 258 -12.13 0.93 -7.94
CA ARG A 258 -11.65 -0.36 -7.43
C ARG A 258 -12.66 -1.07 -6.53
N LEU A 259 -13.35 -0.32 -5.67
CA LEU A 259 -14.38 -0.86 -4.79
C LEU A 259 -15.61 -1.37 -5.54
N ALA A 260 -15.95 -0.75 -6.67
CA ALA A 260 -17.12 -1.09 -7.46
C ALA A 260 -17.01 -2.41 -8.23
N GLN A 261 -15.84 -3.02 -8.29
CA GLN A 261 -15.68 -4.31 -8.94
C GLN A 261 -16.46 -5.40 -8.20
N ALA A 262 -17.17 -6.22 -8.94
CA ALA A 262 -17.85 -7.38 -8.37
C ALA A 262 -16.84 -8.35 -7.77
N GLU A 263 -17.22 -9.04 -6.71
CA GLU A 263 -16.35 -10.06 -6.11
C GLU A 263 -16.09 -11.18 -7.13
N GLY A 264 -14.82 -11.46 -7.38
CA GLY A 264 -14.38 -12.43 -8.37
C GLY A 264 -14.10 -11.88 -9.78
N ASP A 265 -14.53 -10.66 -10.10
CA ASP A 265 -14.39 -10.04 -11.43
C ASP A 265 -13.31 -8.96 -11.48
N TRP A 266 -12.16 -9.23 -10.88
CA TRP A 266 -11.08 -8.24 -10.86
C TRP A 266 -10.51 -7.96 -12.26
N THR A 267 -10.42 -6.68 -12.60
CA THR A 267 -9.76 -6.18 -13.82
C THR A 267 -8.87 -4.99 -13.47
N PRO A 268 -7.70 -4.82 -14.14
CA PRO A 268 -6.83 -3.68 -13.90
C PRO A 268 -7.52 -2.34 -14.14
N PHE A 269 -7.13 -1.31 -13.36
CA PHE A 269 -7.69 0.03 -13.40
C PHE A 269 -7.63 0.69 -14.80
N ALA A 270 -6.51 0.55 -15.49
CA ALA A 270 -6.27 1.18 -16.79
C ALA A 270 -6.72 0.33 -17.98
N LYS A 271 -7.49 -0.75 -17.79
CA LYS A 271 -7.94 -1.60 -18.88
C LYS A 271 -9.04 -0.89 -19.69
N GLY A 272 -8.67 -0.41 -20.86
CA GLY A 272 -9.54 0.30 -21.81
C GLY A 272 -9.01 1.69 -22.22
N ASP A 273 -9.50 2.22 -23.32
CA ASP A 273 -9.17 3.58 -23.78
C ASP A 273 -9.98 4.60 -22.97
N LYS A 274 -9.37 5.11 -21.88
CA LYS A 274 -9.97 6.13 -21.01
C LYS A 274 -9.63 7.56 -21.44
N GLY A 275 -9.00 7.74 -22.61
CA GLY A 275 -8.71 9.04 -23.22
C GLY A 275 -7.51 9.80 -22.61
N ARG A 276 -7.13 10.92 -23.29
CA ARG A 276 -5.95 11.72 -22.89
C ARG A 276 -6.03 12.31 -21.49
N LEU A 277 -7.21 12.72 -21.05
CA LEU A 277 -7.41 13.32 -19.72
C LEU A 277 -7.11 12.31 -18.61
N HIS A 278 -7.49 11.05 -18.78
CA HIS A 278 -7.18 9.99 -17.83
C HIS A 278 -5.65 9.79 -17.69
N GLY A 279 -4.90 9.82 -18.79
CA GLY A 279 -3.44 9.69 -18.76
C GLY A 279 -2.72 10.89 -18.12
N LEU A 280 -3.33 12.08 -18.06
CA LEU A 280 -2.81 13.23 -17.32
C LEU A 280 -3.08 13.12 -15.81
N ILE A 281 -4.20 12.54 -15.44
CA ILE A 281 -4.60 12.35 -14.03
C ILE A 281 -3.88 11.15 -13.41
N TYR A 282 -3.66 10.09 -14.20
CA TYR A 282 -3.00 8.84 -13.79
C TYR A 282 -1.79 8.58 -14.70
N PRO A 283 -0.63 9.17 -14.38
CA PRO A 283 0.49 9.25 -15.32
C PRO A 283 1.21 7.92 -15.57
N SER A 284 1.18 6.95 -14.65
CA SER A 284 1.81 5.66 -14.93
C SER A 284 0.85 4.69 -15.62
N LYS A 285 1.35 4.08 -16.71
CA LYS A 285 0.73 2.90 -17.31
C LYS A 285 1.20 1.68 -16.50
N THR A 286 0.37 1.18 -15.65
CA THR A 286 0.63 -0.09 -14.92
C THR A 286 0.50 -1.29 -15.81
#